data_e2c83fba796566248ba973f856d730e7
#
_entry.id   e2c83fba796566248ba973f856d730e7
#
_cell.length_a   1.000
_cell.length_b   1.000
_cell.length_c   1.000
_cell.angle_alpha   90.00
_cell.angle_beta   90.00
_cell.angle_gamma   90.00
#
_symmetry.space_group_name_H-M   'P 1'
#
loop_
_entity.id
_entity.type
_entity.pdbx_description
1 polymer ?
#
loop_
_entity_poly.entity_id
_entity_poly.type
_entity_poly.pdbx_seq_one_letter_code
_entity_poly.pdbx_strand_id
1 'polypeptide(L)'
;MKRTILLSLALTMALAVTGCGSNGNTSSQNSSGSGSDATSQSQSSASGSQTAGEVMSYEEYMAAALDSQVTVETYVQAKQSWWKDKATLYTQDQDGAYFVYDAACSQELYDQLIPGTKIQVTGYKTEWSGEVEIIDASIQIVEGGDTFVAEPLDVTELLGADTLIDHQNQLVSFKGLTVEPSQDASGNEAAFLYSWDGSGTDGDDLYFNASYNGQTYTFTVESYLCDNTTDVYAAVKALEIGQTIDMEGFLYWYEGVNPHITSVTVAQ
;
A
#
# COMPACT_ATOMS: atom_id res chain seq x y z
N MET A 1 34.66 28.98 -9.39
CA MET A 1 33.71 30.11 -9.49
C MET A 1 32.40 29.67 -8.89
N LYS A 2 32.07 30.25 -7.73
CA LYS A 2 30.85 29.97 -7.00
C LYS A 2 29.67 30.67 -7.65
N ARG A 3 28.54 29.99 -7.89
CA ARG A 3 27.26 30.65 -8.14
C ARG A 3 26.23 30.08 -7.16
N THR A 4 25.97 30.89 -6.15
CA THR A 4 24.88 30.77 -5.20
C THR A 4 23.61 31.28 -5.89
N ILE A 5 22.54 30.47 -5.90
CA ILE A 5 21.20 30.94 -6.30
C ILE A 5 20.33 30.85 -5.02
N LEU A 6 19.99 32.04 -4.53
CA LEU A 6 18.98 32.27 -3.49
C LEU A 6 17.60 32.26 -4.16
N LEU A 7 16.69 31.41 -3.74
CA LEU A 7 15.28 31.52 -4.09
C LEU A 7 14.52 31.99 -2.84
N SER A 8 13.98 33.19 -2.94
CA SER A 8 13.16 33.84 -1.91
C SER A 8 11.72 33.40 -2.01
N LEU A 9 11.18 32.91 -0.91
CA LEU A 9 9.78 32.54 -0.70
C LEU A 9 8.99 33.79 -0.30
N ALA A 10 8.02 34.21 -1.10
CA ALA A 10 7.09 35.29 -0.78
C ALA A 10 5.75 34.69 -0.33
N LEU A 11 5.44 34.88 0.96
CA LEU A 11 4.20 34.52 1.62
C LEU A 11 3.22 35.71 1.50
N THR A 12 2.09 35.59 0.81
CA THR A 12 1.01 36.57 0.84
C THR A 12 -0.21 36.02 1.54
N MET A 13 -0.45 36.51 2.75
CA MET A 13 -1.73 36.40 3.45
C MET A 13 -2.74 37.40 2.89
N ALA A 14 -3.95 36.97 2.60
CA ALA A 14 -5.11 37.84 2.43
C ALA A 14 -6.19 37.46 3.43
N LEU A 15 -6.41 38.36 4.40
CA LEU A 15 -7.59 38.38 5.28
C LEU A 15 -8.72 39.10 4.53
N ALA A 16 -9.94 38.59 4.61
CA ALA A 16 -11.13 39.36 4.37
C ALA A 16 -12.21 39.02 5.38
N VAL A 17 -12.83 40.09 5.89
CA VAL A 17 -13.58 40.31 7.11
C VAL A 17 -15.10 40.21 6.87
N THR A 18 -15.76 39.60 7.84
CA THR A 18 -17.13 39.81 8.39
C THR A 18 -18.19 40.61 7.63
N GLY A 19 -19.40 40.07 7.62
CA GLY A 19 -20.64 40.79 7.44
C GLY A 19 -21.82 40.11 8.14
N CYS A 20 -22.21 40.63 9.31
CA CYS A 20 -23.48 40.34 10.02
C CYS A 20 -24.66 41.06 9.36
N GLY A 21 -25.81 40.43 9.38
CA GLY A 21 -27.08 41.11 9.09
C GLY A 21 -28.27 40.32 9.63
N SER A 22 -28.91 40.88 10.64
CA SER A 22 -30.03 40.36 11.43
C SER A 22 -31.41 40.69 10.84
N ASN A 23 -32.38 39.93 11.33
CA ASN A 23 -33.78 40.25 11.66
C ASN A 23 -34.88 40.08 10.60
N GLY A 24 -35.91 39.38 11.06
CA GLY A 24 -37.28 39.80 10.94
C GLY A 24 -38.33 38.70 10.97
N ASN A 25 -38.85 38.52 12.13
CA ASN A 25 -40.05 37.89 12.63
C ASN A 25 -41.34 38.16 11.80
N THR A 26 -42.27 37.22 11.65
CA THR A 26 -43.65 37.28 12.15
C THR A 26 -44.52 36.08 11.73
N SER A 27 -45.08 35.46 12.73
CA SER A 27 -46.36 34.78 13.00
C SER A 27 -47.48 34.79 11.95
N SER A 28 -48.19 33.67 11.79
CA SER A 28 -49.53 33.40 12.36
C SER A 28 -50.21 32.20 11.72
N GLN A 29 -50.56 31.25 12.58
CA GLN A 29 -51.86 30.63 12.87
C GLN A 29 -52.72 29.97 11.77
N ASN A 30 -52.96 28.69 12.02
CA ASN A 30 -54.22 27.99 12.38
C ASN A 30 -54.96 27.29 11.23
N SER A 31 -55.19 26.01 11.25
CA SER A 31 -56.24 25.28 11.95
C SER A 31 -56.37 23.83 11.43
N SER A 32 -56.47 22.92 12.40
CA SER A 32 -57.38 21.76 12.52
C SER A 32 -57.65 20.81 11.33
N GLY A 33 -57.32 19.52 11.54
CA GLY A 33 -57.89 18.40 10.79
C GLY A 33 -57.42 17.06 11.37
N SER A 34 -58.31 16.45 12.16
CA SER A 34 -58.20 15.11 12.80
C SER A 34 -58.14 14.01 11.76
N GLY A 35 -57.36 12.92 12.04
CA GLY A 35 -57.43 11.70 11.28
C GLY A 35 -56.35 10.71 11.78
N SER A 36 -56.77 9.85 12.68
CA SER A 36 -56.03 8.68 13.17
C SER A 36 -55.84 7.66 12.07
N ASP A 37 -54.63 7.15 11.90
CA ASP A 37 -54.43 5.73 11.66
C ASP A 37 -52.95 5.34 11.97
N ALA A 38 -52.83 4.49 12.97
CA ALA A 38 -51.58 3.86 13.37
C ALA A 38 -51.25 2.74 12.39
N THR A 39 -50.22 2.89 11.58
CA THR A 39 -49.59 1.74 10.92
C THR A 39 -48.14 1.66 11.39
N SER A 40 -47.90 0.67 12.23
CA SER A 40 -46.57 0.23 12.61
C SER A 40 -45.79 -0.19 11.36
N GLN A 41 -44.85 0.60 10.92
CA GLN A 41 -43.82 0.14 9.98
C GLN A 41 -42.63 -0.33 10.79
N SER A 42 -42.48 -1.65 10.79
CA SER A 42 -41.27 -2.32 11.17
C SER A 42 -40.11 -1.78 10.31
N GLN A 43 -39.15 -1.12 10.91
CA GLN A 43 -37.85 -0.88 10.29
C GLN A 43 -37.15 -2.24 10.17
N SER A 44 -37.26 -2.88 9.03
CA SER A 44 -36.33 -3.89 8.61
C SER A 44 -35.01 -3.17 8.31
N SER A 45 -34.01 -3.43 9.12
CA SER A 45 -32.62 -3.17 8.81
C SER A 45 -32.33 -3.91 7.49
N ALA A 46 -32.33 -3.18 6.39
CA ALA A 46 -31.80 -3.64 5.14
C ALA A 46 -30.29 -3.73 5.33
N SER A 47 -29.80 -4.93 5.59
CA SER A 47 -28.44 -5.32 5.24
C SER A 47 -28.32 -5.07 3.74
N GLY A 48 -27.67 -3.99 3.35
CA GLY A 48 -27.40 -3.67 1.98
C GLY A 48 -26.47 -4.75 1.42
N SER A 49 -27.03 -5.67 0.68
CA SER A 49 -26.27 -6.48 -0.27
C SER A 49 -25.71 -5.50 -1.28
N GLN A 50 -24.42 -5.16 -1.17
CA GLN A 50 -23.70 -4.47 -2.24
C GLN A 50 -23.79 -5.41 -3.46
N THR A 51 -24.42 -4.97 -4.53
CA THR A 51 -24.30 -5.62 -5.84
C THR A 51 -22.82 -5.60 -6.18
N ALA A 52 -22.21 -6.79 -6.26
CA ALA A 52 -20.84 -6.93 -6.77
C ALA A 52 -20.79 -6.21 -8.14
N GLY A 53 -19.86 -5.26 -8.27
CA GLY A 53 -19.58 -4.61 -9.54
C GLY A 53 -19.11 -5.66 -10.56
N GLU A 54 -19.16 -5.33 -11.83
CA GLU A 54 -18.53 -6.17 -12.88
C GLU A 54 -17.03 -6.26 -12.57
N VAL A 55 -16.49 -7.48 -12.63
CA VAL A 55 -15.07 -7.73 -12.38
C VAL A 55 -14.26 -7.18 -13.54
N MET A 56 -13.31 -6.31 -13.24
CA MET A 56 -12.41 -5.68 -14.22
C MET A 56 -11.23 -6.61 -14.53
N SER A 57 -10.78 -6.61 -15.78
CA SER A 57 -9.43 -7.09 -16.13
C SER A 57 -8.35 -6.15 -15.56
N TYR A 58 -7.09 -6.61 -15.53
CA TYR A 58 -5.97 -5.75 -15.11
C TYR A 58 -5.83 -4.50 -15.99
N GLU A 59 -6.01 -4.64 -17.31
CA GLU A 59 -5.98 -3.51 -18.25
C GLU A 59 -7.08 -2.48 -17.94
N GLU A 60 -8.31 -2.93 -17.65
CA GLU A 60 -9.42 -2.05 -17.26
C GLU A 60 -9.17 -1.38 -15.90
N TYR A 61 -8.61 -2.12 -14.93
CA TYR A 61 -8.18 -1.55 -13.65
C TYR A 61 -7.11 -0.47 -13.84
N MET A 62 -6.08 -0.73 -14.65
CA MET A 62 -5.03 0.25 -14.91
C MET A 62 -5.58 1.50 -15.60
N ALA A 63 -6.54 1.35 -16.52
CA ALA A 63 -7.21 2.45 -17.23
C ALA A 63 -8.25 3.20 -16.37
N ALA A 64 -8.70 2.61 -15.26
CA ALA A 64 -9.69 3.23 -14.37
C ALA A 64 -9.13 4.52 -13.76
N ALA A 65 -9.97 5.55 -13.66
CA ALA A 65 -9.59 6.82 -13.05
C ALA A 65 -9.31 6.65 -11.55
N LEU A 66 -8.40 7.47 -11.01
CA LEU A 66 -8.24 7.59 -9.56
C LEU A 66 -9.58 8.04 -8.92
N ASP A 67 -9.80 7.63 -7.68
CA ASP A 67 -11.01 7.82 -6.89
C ASP A 67 -12.27 7.13 -7.47
N SER A 68 -12.12 6.27 -8.50
CA SER A 68 -13.22 5.46 -8.99
C SER A 68 -13.34 4.14 -8.24
N GLN A 69 -14.58 3.63 -8.14
CA GLN A 69 -14.82 2.30 -7.61
C GLN A 69 -14.35 1.24 -8.61
N VAL A 70 -13.63 0.26 -8.10
CA VAL A 70 -13.10 -0.88 -8.86
C VAL A 70 -13.51 -2.19 -8.20
N THR A 71 -13.67 -3.23 -9.02
CA THR A 71 -13.83 -4.61 -8.54
C THR A 71 -12.90 -5.50 -9.34
N VAL A 72 -12.00 -6.21 -8.67
CA VAL A 72 -11.02 -7.10 -9.28
C VAL A 72 -11.07 -8.49 -8.64
N GLU A 73 -10.72 -9.52 -9.40
CA GLU A 73 -10.40 -10.84 -8.87
C GLU A 73 -8.90 -11.05 -8.94
N THR A 74 -8.31 -11.51 -7.84
CA THR A 74 -6.87 -11.66 -7.71
C THR A 74 -6.54 -12.76 -6.70
N TYR A 75 -5.26 -13.05 -6.48
CA TYR A 75 -4.82 -14.06 -5.53
C TYR A 75 -3.89 -13.45 -4.48
N VAL A 76 -4.14 -13.77 -3.23
CA VAL A 76 -3.27 -13.36 -2.12
C VAL A 76 -1.86 -13.92 -2.36
N GLN A 77 -0.85 -13.05 -2.29
CA GLN A 77 0.56 -13.46 -2.32
C GLN A 77 1.20 -13.32 -0.95
N ALA A 78 0.88 -12.22 -0.25
CA ALA A 78 1.28 -11.99 1.13
C ALA A 78 0.29 -11.03 1.81
N LYS A 79 0.39 -10.95 3.13
CA LYS A 79 -0.41 -10.01 3.93
C LYS A 79 0.42 -9.47 5.09
N GLN A 80 0.15 -8.22 5.44
CA GLN A 80 0.67 -7.61 6.66
C GLN A 80 -0.06 -8.15 7.89
N SER A 81 0.49 -7.93 9.06
CA SER A 81 -0.12 -8.28 10.35
C SER A 81 -1.54 -7.70 10.47
N TRP A 82 -2.48 -8.51 10.94
CA TRP A 82 -3.83 -8.05 11.21
C TRP A 82 -3.86 -6.97 12.31
N TRP A 83 -4.58 -5.89 12.05
CA TRP A 83 -4.67 -4.77 12.97
C TRP A 83 -6.04 -4.10 12.92
N LYS A 84 -6.72 -4.04 14.06
CA LYS A 84 -7.98 -3.30 14.23
C LYS A 84 -9.05 -3.60 13.17
N ASP A 85 -9.33 -4.88 12.95
CA ASP A 85 -10.28 -5.36 11.94
C ASP A 85 -9.94 -4.94 10.50
N LYS A 86 -8.64 -4.86 10.17
CA LYS A 86 -8.11 -4.51 8.87
C LYS A 86 -7.03 -5.45 8.42
N ALA A 87 -6.91 -5.60 7.09
CA ALA A 87 -5.84 -6.32 6.41
C ALA A 87 -5.28 -5.49 5.26
N THR A 88 -3.95 -5.49 5.16
CA THR A 88 -3.22 -5.00 3.98
C THR A 88 -2.66 -6.20 3.23
N LEU A 89 -2.93 -6.28 1.93
CA LEU A 89 -2.61 -7.44 1.11
C LEU A 89 -1.77 -7.06 -0.10
N TYR A 90 -0.78 -7.91 -0.39
CA TYR A 90 -0.08 -7.98 -1.67
C TYR A 90 -0.75 -9.07 -2.48
N THR A 91 -1.35 -8.71 -3.61
CA THR A 91 -2.12 -9.64 -4.43
C THR A 91 -1.68 -9.57 -5.88
N GLN A 92 -1.75 -10.69 -6.59
CA GLN A 92 -1.31 -10.79 -7.97
C GLN A 92 -2.08 -11.88 -8.69
N ASP A 93 -2.38 -11.67 -9.96
CA ASP A 93 -2.84 -12.68 -10.91
C ASP A 93 -1.81 -12.85 -12.04
N GLN A 94 -2.21 -13.49 -13.15
CA GLN A 94 -1.30 -13.72 -14.28
C GLN A 94 -1.04 -12.45 -15.11
N ASP A 95 -1.92 -11.46 -15.03
CA ASP A 95 -1.88 -10.25 -15.85
C ASP A 95 -1.26 -9.06 -15.11
N GLY A 96 -1.33 -9.03 -13.76
CA GLY A 96 -0.74 -7.96 -12.96
C GLY A 96 -0.94 -8.11 -11.47
N ALA A 97 -0.65 -7.06 -10.72
CA ALA A 97 -0.68 -7.06 -9.26
C ALA A 97 -1.44 -5.86 -8.70
N TYR A 98 -1.97 -6.04 -7.49
CA TYR A 98 -2.77 -5.04 -6.80
C TYR A 98 -2.35 -4.98 -5.33
N PHE A 99 -2.14 -3.77 -4.84
CA PHE A 99 -1.95 -3.51 -3.42
C PHE A 99 -3.29 -3.10 -2.79
N VAL A 100 -3.74 -3.85 -1.79
CA VAL A 100 -5.01 -3.58 -1.10
C VAL A 100 -4.68 -3.08 0.29
N TYR A 101 -4.91 -1.79 0.52
CA TYR A 101 -4.52 -1.13 1.76
C TYR A 101 -5.66 -1.05 2.75
N ASP A 102 -5.42 -1.49 3.99
CA ASP A 102 -6.30 -1.31 5.14
C ASP A 102 -7.76 -1.75 4.90
N ALA A 103 -7.97 -2.81 4.11
CA ALA A 103 -9.30 -3.35 3.83
C ALA A 103 -9.99 -3.85 5.10
N ALA A 104 -11.30 -3.64 5.22
CA ALA A 104 -12.09 -4.17 6.32
C ALA A 104 -12.04 -5.70 6.34
N CYS A 105 -11.53 -6.29 7.43
CA CYS A 105 -11.26 -7.71 7.52
C CYS A 105 -11.39 -8.24 8.95
N SER A 106 -12.36 -9.13 9.18
CA SER A 106 -12.44 -9.82 10.47
C SER A 106 -11.25 -10.78 10.65
N GLN A 107 -10.95 -11.15 11.90
CA GLN A 107 -9.87 -12.11 12.16
C GLN A 107 -10.14 -13.46 11.48
N GLU A 108 -11.39 -13.93 11.45
CA GLU A 108 -11.74 -15.21 10.81
C GLU A 108 -11.50 -15.15 9.28
N LEU A 109 -11.79 -14.02 8.63
CA LEU A 109 -11.48 -13.83 7.21
C LEU A 109 -9.97 -13.75 7.01
N TYR A 110 -9.28 -12.96 7.83
CA TYR A 110 -7.83 -12.80 7.76
C TYR A 110 -7.08 -14.14 7.84
N ASP A 111 -7.51 -15.04 8.73
CA ASP A 111 -6.87 -16.36 8.91
C ASP A 111 -6.99 -17.23 7.64
N GLN A 112 -8.02 -17.02 6.83
CA GLN A 112 -8.25 -17.73 5.56
C GLN A 112 -7.49 -17.12 4.36
N LEU A 113 -7.04 -15.86 4.46
CA LEU A 113 -6.28 -15.18 3.40
C LEU A 113 -4.83 -15.67 3.40
N ILE A 114 -4.61 -16.88 2.90
CA ILE A 114 -3.28 -17.49 2.75
C ILE A 114 -2.78 -17.35 1.30
N PRO A 115 -1.46 -17.41 1.03
CA PRO A 115 -0.94 -17.37 -0.33
C PRO A 115 -1.63 -18.35 -1.27
N GLY A 116 -2.02 -17.87 -2.44
CA GLY A 116 -2.77 -18.63 -3.45
C GLY A 116 -4.29 -18.58 -3.32
N THR A 117 -4.85 -18.02 -2.22
CA THR A 117 -6.30 -17.85 -2.07
C THR A 117 -6.83 -16.86 -3.09
N LYS A 118 -7.82 -17.28 -3.90
CA LYS A 118 -8.54 -16.41 -4.82
C LYS A 118 -9.53 -15.54 -4.08
N ILE A 119 -9.48 -14.24 -4.31
CA ILE A 119 -10.35 -13.25 -3.68
C ILE A 119 -10.95 -12.30 -4.72
N GLN A 120 -12.12 -11.78 -4.43
CA GLN A 120 -12.69 -10.62 -5.10
C GLN A 120 -12.55 -9.42 -4.15
N VAL A 121 -12.01 -8.33 -4.67
CA VAL A 121 -11.80 -7.08 -3.95
C VAL A 121 -12.64 -5.99 -4.61
N THR A 122 -13.49 -5.31 -3.85
CA THR A 122 -14.23 -4.13 -4.29
C THR A 122 -13.87 -2.96 -3.39
N GLY A 123 -13.34 -1.89 -3.97
CA GLY A 123 -12.87 -0.71 -3.25
C GLY A 123 -12.70 0.49 -4.19
N TYR A 124 -11.88 1.45 -3.80
CA TYR A 124 -11.58 2.63 -4.60
C TYR A 124 -10.10 2.64 -4.97
N LYS A 125 -9.82 2.80 -6.29
CA LYS A 125 -8.46 3.00 -6.77
C LYS A 125 -7.96 4.37 -6.36
N THR A 126 -6.81 4.43 -5.72
CA THR A 126 -6.16 5.69 -5.37
C THR A 126 -4.66 5.63 -5.64
N GLU A 127 -3.99 6.75 -5.47
CA GLU A 127 -2.53 6.84 -5.52
C GLU A 127 -2.04 7.58 -4.29
N TRP A 128 -1.05 6.99 -3.60
CA TRP A 128 -0.38 7.61 -2.47
C TRP A 128 1.13 7.62 -2.68
N SER A 129 1.71 8.80 -2.88
CA SER A 129 3.17 8.98 -3.10
C SER A 129 3.75 8.13 -4.26
N GLY A 130 2.94 7.87 -5.31
CA GLY A 130 3.30 7.05 -6.45
C GLY A 130 2.88 5.58 -6.35
N GLU A 131 2.43 5.12 -5.17
CA GLU A 131 1.84 3.79 -5.02
C GLU A 131 0.38 3.78 -5.45
N VAL A 132 0.03 2.93 -6.42
CA VAL A 132 -1.36 2.71 -6.84
C VAL A 132 -1.97 1.60 -6.01
N GLU A 133 -3.00 1.95 -5.24
CA GLU A 133 -3.60 1.05 -4.24
C GLU A 133 -5.13 1.03 -4.33
N ILE A 134 -5.74 0.00 -3.74
CA ILE A 134 -7.19 -0.10 -3.53
C ILE A 134 -7.48 0.11 -2.06
N ILE A 135 -8.22 1.18 -1.76
CA ILE A 135 -8.61 1.56 -0.39
C ILE A 135 -10.10 1.37 -0.14
N ASP A 136 -10.50 1.48 1.14
CA ASP A 136 -11.90 1.32 1.58
C ASP A 136 -12.52 0.03 1.01
N ALA A 137 -11.69 -1.01 0.94
CA ALA A 137 -12.02 -2.24 0.25
C ALA A 137 -12.80 -3.23 1.13
N SER A 138 -13.67 -3.99 0.47
CA SER A 138 -14.26 -5.23 0.98
C SER A 138 -13.65 -6.42 0.25
N ILE A 139 -13.40 -7.50 0.98
CA ILE A 139 -12.78 -8.72 0.48
C ILE A 139 -13.78 -9.86 0.58
N GLN A 140 -13.89 -10.67 -0.48
CA GLN A 140 -14.67 -11.90 -0.50
C GLN A 140 -13.80 -13.03 -1.05
N ILE A 141 -13.77 -14.18 -0.38
CA ILE A 141 -13.12 -15.39 -0.92
C ILE A 141 -13.99 -15.95 -2.05
N VAL A 142 -13.37 -16.27 -3.19
CA VAL A 142 -14.04 -16.91 -4.31
C VAL A 142 -14.03 -18.42 -4.09
N GLU A 143 -15.18 -18.95 -3.66
CA GLU A 143 -15.34 -20.39 -3.36
C GLU A 143 -15.13 -21.27 -4.60
N GLY A 144 -14.37 -22.35 -4.46
CA GLY A 144 -14.15 -23.32 -5.54
C GLY A 144 -13.27 -22.79 -6.68
N GLY A 145 -12.63 -21.64 -6.51
CA GLY A 145 -11.64 -21.10 -7.44
C GLY A 145 -10.36 -21.95 -7.49
N ASP A 146 -9.60 -21.74 -8.54
CA ASP A 146 -8.21 -22.21 -8.63
C ASP A 146 -7.31 -21.46 -7.65
N THR A 147 -6.07 -21.89 -7.56
CA THR A 147 -5.05 -21.24 -6.73
C THR A 147 -3.92 -20.73 -7.64
N PHE A 148 -3.35 -19.58 -7.27
CA PHE A 148 -2.20 -19.02 -7.98
C PHE A 148 -1.23 -18.39 -6.99
N VAL A 149 0.03 -18.84 -7.05
CA VAL A 149 1.16 -18.22 -6.36
C VAL A 149 2.14 -17.77 -7.44
N ALA A 150 2.48 -16.50 -7.45
CA ALA A 150 3.37 -15.92 -8.44
C ALA A 150 4.81 -16.41 -8.24
N GLU A 151 5.52 -16.61 -9.35
CA GLU A 151 6.98 -16.76 -9.33
C GLU A 151 7.61 -15.37 -9.43
N PRO A 152 8.71 -15.07 -8.71
CA PRO A 152 9.35 -13.76 -8.75
C PRO A 152 9.86 -13.41 -10.15
N LEU A 153 9.41 -12.30 -10.71
CA LEU A 153 9.91 -11.77 -11.98
C LEU A 153 11.27 -11.10 -11.76
N ASP A 154 12.28 -11.52 -12.50
CA ASP A 154 13.60 -10.87 -12.45
C ASP A 154 13.53 -9.48 -13.13
N VAL A 155 13.62 -8.42 -12.33
CA VAL A 155 13.58 -7.03 -12.79
C VAL A 155 14.93 -6.32 -12.59
N THR A 156 16.00 -7.06 -12.35
CA THR A 156 17.34 -6.51 -12.07
C THR A 156 17.79 -5.52 -13.15
N GLU A 157 17.63 -5.89 -14.42
CA GLU A 157 18.03 -5.05 -15.57
C GLU A 157 17.12 -3.82 -15.78
N LEU A 158 15.98 -3.77 -15.11
CA LEU A 158 15.04 -2.64 -15.16
C LEU A 158 15.32 -1.59 -14.08
N LEU A 159 16.23 -1.87 -13.14
CA LEU A 159 16.62 -0.90 -12.12
C LEU A 159 17.15 0.39 -12.77
N GLY A 160 16.48 1.50 -12.45
CA GLY A 160 16.76 2.82 -13.03
C GLY A 160 16.10 3.10 -14.38
N ALA A 161 15.35 2.16 -14.94
CA ALA A 161 14.57 2.39 -16.15
C ALA A 161 13.15 2.87 -15.80
N ASP A 162 12.61 3.76 -16.61
CA ASP A 162 11.23 4.30 -16.45
C ASP A 162 10.16 3.18 -16.54
N THR A 163 10.48 2.08 -17.23
CA THR A 163 9.55 0.94 -17.39
C THR A 163 9.45 0.04 -16.17
N LEU A 164 10.29 0.23 -15.13
CA LEU A 164 10.17 -0.56 -13.90
C LEU A 164 8.80 -0.39 -13.24
N ILE A 165 8.20 0.79 -13.33
CA ILE A 165 6.86 1.08 -12.77
C ILE A 165 5.76 0.20 -13.37
N ASP A 166 5.93 -0.32 -14.59
CA ASP A 166 4.96 -1.20 -15.25
C ASP A 166 4.78 -2.54 -14.48
N HIS A 167 5.71 -2.84 -13.56
CA HIS A 167 5.70 -4.02 -12.70
C HIS A 167 5.33 -3.70 -11.25
N GLN A 168 4.77 -2.52 -10.98
CA GLN A 168 4.36 -2.12 -9.63
C GLN A 168 3.49 -3.20 -8.97
N ASN A 169 3.72 -3.44 -7.68
CA ASN A 169 3.05 -4.43 -6.82
C ASN A 169 3.33 -5.90 -7.14
N GLN A 170 3.99 -6.22 -8.26
CA GLN A 170 4.34 -7.61 -8.58
C GLN A 170 5.38 -8.17 -7.61
N LEU A 171 5.34 -9.48 -7.42
CA LEU A 171 6.43 -10.24 -6.81
C LEU A 171 7.61 -10.25 -7.78
N VAL A 172 8.74 -9.70 -7.35
CA VAL A 172 9.93 -9.51 -8.19
C VAL A 172 11.18 -10.06 -7.53
N SER A 173 12.23 -10.26 -8.32
CA SER A 173 13.57 -10.57 -7.82
C SER A 173 14.62 -9.59 -8.36
N PHE A 174 15.66 -9.39 -7.56
CA PHE A 174 16.84 -8.60 -7.87
C PHE A 174 18.06 -9.47 -7.63
N LYS A 175 18.97 -9.57 -8.59
CA LYS A 175 20.09 -10.49 -8.54
C LYS A 175 21.44 -9.81 -8.67
N GLY A 176 22.40 -10.24 -7.86
CA GLY A 176 23.78 -9.81 -7.94
C GLY A 176 24.00 -8.35 -7.52
N LEU A 177 23.16 -7.79 -6.64
CA LEU A 177 23.34 -6.44 -6.12
C LEU A 177 24.43 -6.45 -5.03
N THR A 178 25.16 -5.33 -4.92
CA THR A 178 26.18 -5.14 -3.88
C THR A 178 25.64 -4.28 -2.75
N VAL A 179 25.75 -4.76 -1.52
CA VAL A 179 25.34 -4.01 -0.31
C VAL A 179 26.20 -2.75 -0.16
N GLU A 180 25.55 -1.59 -0.10
CA GLU A 180 26.17 -0.29 0.05
C GLU A 180 25.95 0.27 1.47
N PRO A 181 26.84 1.15 1.96
CA PRO A 181 26.66 1.74 3.26
C PRO A 181 25.43 2.66 3.35
N SER A 182 24.71 2.55 4.46
CA SER A 182 23.76 3.55 4.94
C SER A 182 24.41 4.34 6.08
N GLN A 183 23.92 5.54 6.38
CA GLN A 183 24.39 6.33 7.53
C GLN A 183 23.33 6.37 8.62
N ASP A 184 23.71 5.95 9.83
CA ASP A 184 22.85 6.07 10.99
C ASP A 184 22.66 7.54 11.43
N ALA A 185 21.77 7.78 12.40
CA ALA A 185 21.50 9.12 12.94
C ALA A 185 22.75 9.82 13.55
N SER A 186 23.83 9.07 13.81
CA SER A 186 25.11 9.58 14.33
C SER A 186 26.14 9.79 13.20
N GLY A 187 25.80 9.43 11.96
CA GLY A 187 26.68 9.52 10.79
C GLY A 187 27.67 8.34 10.65
N ASN A 188 27.46 7.24 11.39
CA ASN A 188 28.27 6.03 11.20
C ASN A 188 27.74 5.21 10.03
N GLU A 189 28.65 4.54 9.32
CA GLU A 189 28.30 3.60 8.27
C GLU A 189 27.71 2.30 8.87
N ALA A 190 26.62 1.82 8.28
CA ALA A 190 25.95 0.58 8.63
C ALA A 190 25.44 -0.12 7.36
N ALA A 191 25.37 -1.45 7.36
CA ALA A 191 24.81 -2.22 6.25
C ALA A 191 23.27 -2.11 6.18
N PHE A 192 22.62 -1.76 7.26
CA PHE A 192 21.18 -1.51 7.35
C PHE A 192 20.88 -0.49 8.45
N LEU A 193 19.66 0.06 8.45
CA LEU A 193 19.14 0.95 9.50
C LEU A 193 17.82 0.37 10.05
N TYR A 194 17.58 0.59 11.34
CA TYR A 194 16.24 0.51 11.90
C TYR A 194 15.54 1.86 11.65
N SER A 195 14.39 1.84 11.01
CA SER A 195 13.70 2.99 10.45
C SER A 195 14.53 3.75 9.40
N TRP A 196 13.85 4.53 8.57
CA TRP A 196 14.44 5.22 7.41
C TRP A 196 15.56 6.21 7.76
N ASP A 197 15.55 6.76 8.99
CA ASP A 197 16.53 7.74 9.47
C ASP A 197 17.54 7.14 10.49
N GLY A 198 17.49 5.83 10.74
CA GLY A 198 18.34 5.14 11.69
C GLY A 198 18.01 5.40 13.15
N SER A 199 16.86 6.01 13.47
CA SER A 199 16.43 6.29 14.85
C SER A 199 15.64 5.14 15.48
N GLY A 200 15.32 4.09 14.73
CA GLY A 200 14.52 2.95 15.17
C GLY A 200 15.27 1.96 16.04
N THR A 201 14.58 0.88 16.37
CA THR A 201 15.07 -0.21 17.22
C THR A 201 14.67 -1.57 16.65
N ASP A 202 15.15 -2.66 17.22
CA ASP A 202 14.78 -4.02 16.80
C ASP A 202 13.26 -4.21 16.85
N GLY A 203 12.69 -4.62 15.71
CA GLY A 203 11.26 -4.75 15.50
C GLY A 203 10.64 -3.66 14.63
N ASP A 204 11.38 -2.56 14.39
CA ASP A 204 11.00 -1.55 13.39
C ASP A 204 11.41 -2.01 11.98
N ASP A 205 10.95 -1.30 10.94
CA ASP A 205 11.34 -1.57 9.56
C ASP A 205 12.86 -1.52 9.39
N LEU A 206 13.38 -2.38 8.53
CA LEU A 206 14.78 -2.32 8.13
C LEU A 206 14.92 -1.66 6.76
N TYR A 207 15.83 -0.70 6.68
CA TYR A 207 16.22 -0.04 5.44
C TYR A 207 17.67 -0.38 5.12
N PHE A 208 17.96 -0.77 3.90
CA PHE A 208 19.33 -1.05 3.47
C PHE A 208 19.52 -0.64 2.01
N ASN A 209 20.75 -0.31 1.68
CA ASN A 209 21.13 0.11 0.36
C ASN A 209 21.86 -1.02 -0.39
N ALA A 210 21.55 -1.18 -1.67
CA ALA A 210 22.32 -2.03 -2.56
C ALA A 210 22.48 -1.38 -3.94
N SER A 211 23.62 -1.60 -4.59
CA SER A 211 23.92 -1.02 -5.89
C SER A 211 23.87 -2.05 -7.02
N TYR A 212 23.44 -1.55 -8.18
CA TYR A 212 23.50 -2.25 -9.45
C TYR A 212 23.99 -1.31 -10.54
N ASN A 213 24.94 -1.73 -11.37
CA ASN A 213 25.53 -0.91 -12.44
C ASN A 213 26.02 0.49 -11.99
N GLY A 214 26.49 0.59 -10.72
CA GLY A 214 27.05 1.82 -10.16
C GLY A 214 25.99 2.82 -9.69
N GLN A 215 24.71 2.44 -9.63
CA GLN A 215 23.63 3.20 -9.03
C GLN A 215 23.13 2.49 -7.77
N THR A 216 22.91 3.25 -6.71
CA THR A 216 22.43 2.74 -5.42
C THR A 216 20.92 2.92 -5.30
N TYR A 217 20.26 1.89 -4.76
CA TYR A 217 18.83 1.83 -4.50
C TYR A 217 18.61 1.47 -3.04
N THR A 218 17.49 1.91 -2.47
CA THR A 218 17.08 1.58 -1.11
C THR A 218 16.00 0.50 -1.15
N PHE A 219 16.12 -0.47 -0.26
CA PHE A 219 15.20 -1.59 -0.07
C PHE A 219 14.71 -1.61 1.36
N THR A 220 13.49 -2.09 1.57
CA THR A 220 12.84 -2.09 2.88
C THR A 220 12.40 -3.51 3.25
N VAL A 221 12.68 -3.95 4.48
CA VAL A 221 11.94 -5.03 5.11
C VAL A 221 10.90 -4.38 6.01
N GLU A 222 9.66 -4.38 5.54
CA GLU A 222 8.53 -3.73 6.21
C GLU A 222 8.05 -4.63 7.36
N SER A 223 8.05 -4.11 8.58
CA SER A 223 7.89 -4.89 9.81
C SER A 223 6.50 -5.49 10.03
N TYR A 224 5.47 -4.88 9.43
CA TYR A 224 4.12 -5.47 9.44
C TYR A 224 3.98 -6.63 8.47
N LEU A 225 4.82 -6.70 7.42
CA LEU A 225 4.89 -7.83 6.48
C LEU A 225 5.84 -8.92 6.98
N CYS A 226 7.03 -8.51 7.42
CA CYS A 226 8.12 -9.39 7.84
C CYS A 226 8.71 -8.88 9.17
N ASP A 227 8.13 -9.31 10.29
CA ASP A 227 8.57 -8.89 11.61
C ASP A 227 9.96 -9.46 12.00
N ASN A 228 10.47 -9.06 13.16
CA ASN A 228 11.80 -9.44 13.65
C ASN A 228 11.95 -10.93 14.01
N THR A 229 10.93 -11.75 13.79
CA THR A 229 10.99 -13.23 13.93
C THR A 229 11.20 -13.93 12.59
N THR A 230 11.16 -13.20 11.46
CA THR A 230 11.27 -13.76 10.12
C THR A 230 12.73 -13.97 9.69
N ASP A 231 12.94 -14.94 8.78
CA ASP A 231 14.28 -15.26 8.25
C ASP A 231 14.86 -14.07 7.46
N VAL A 232 14.05 -13.32 6.71
CA VAL A 232 14.51 -12.15 5.95
C VAL A 232 14.98 -11.03 6.88
N TYR A 233 14.27 -10.78 7.98
CA TYR A 233 14.67 -9.79 8.97
C TYR A 233 16.03 -10.15 9.59
N ALA A 234 16.22 -11.42 9.94
CA ALA A 234 17.49 -11.92 10.45
C ALA A 234 18.61 -11.87 9.39
N ALA A 235 18.29 -12.17 8.12
CA ALA A 235 19.25 -12.13 7.02
C ALA A 235 19.75 -10.69 6.77
N VAL A 236 18.87 -9.71 6.74
CA VAL A 236 19.26 -8.29 6.54
C VAL A 236 20.11 -7.78 7.70
N LYS A 237 19.79 -8.15 8.94
CA LYS A 237 20.62 -7.82 10.11
C LYS A 237 22.04 -8.44 10.07
N ALA A 238 22.24 -9.49 9.30
CA ALA A 238 23.53 -10.17 9.14
C ALA A 238 24.31 -9.68 7.91
N LEU A 239 23.79 -8.73 7.13
CA LEU A 239 24.49 -8.18 5.96
C LEU A 239 25.75 -7.43 6.33
N GLU A 240 26.76 -7.55 5.47
CA GLU A 240 27.98 -6.77 5.53
C GLU A 240 28.13 -5.91 4.28
N ILE A 241 28.64 -4.70 4.43
CA ILE A 241 28.92 -3.78 3.30
C ILE A 241 29.86 -4.47 2.31
N GLY A 242 29.52 -4.40 1.03
CA GLY A 242 30.28 -5.01 -0.07
C GLY A 242 29.90 -6.46 -0.38
N GLN A 243 28.98 -7.08 0.37
CA GLN A 243 28.44 -8.40 0.02
C GLN A 243 27.59 -8.32 -1.24
N THR A 244 27.66 -9.37 -2.07
CA THR A 244 26.73 -9.54 -3.20
C THR A 244 25.52 -10.33 -2.74
N ILE A 245 24.32 -9.85 -3.05
CA ILE A 245 23.06 -10.44 -2.61
C ILE A 245 22.09 -10.63 -3.76
N ASP A 246 21.22 -11.63 -3.62
CA ASP A 246 19.99 -11.80 -4.38
C ASP A 246 18.81 -11.58 -3.43
N MET A 247 17.74 -10.96 -3.94
CA MET A 247 16.57 -10.59 -3.15
C MET A 247 15.28 -10.90 -3.89
N GLU A 248 14.21 -11.13 -3.12
CA GLU A 248 12.84 -11.21 -3.62
C GLU A 248 11.92 -10.37 -2.74
N GLY A 249 10.87 -9.82 -3.33
CA GLY A 249 9.89 -9.00 -2.63
C GLY A 249 8.87 -8.40 -3.56
N PHE A 250 8.01 -7.54 -3.01
CA PHE A 250 6.98 -6.84 -3.78
C PHE A 250 7.49 -5.48 -4.23
N LEU A 251 7.26 -5.13 -5.50
CA LEU A 251 7.72 -3.87 -6.08
C LEU A 251 6.81 -2.72 -5.65
N TYR A 252 6.93 -2.35 -4.38
CA TYR A 252 6.21 -1.22 -3.78
C TYR A 252 6.82 0.11 -4.20
N TRP A 253 6.04 1.19 -4.15
CA TRP A 253 6.44 2.54 -4.55
C TRP A 253 6.19 3.55 -3.43
N TYR A 254 7.18 4.38 -3.12
CA TYR A 254 7.04 5.51 -2.21
C TYR A 254 7.99 6.62 -2.63
N GLU A 255 7.47 7.68 -3.27
CA GLU A 255 8.28 8.76 -3.86
C GLU A 255 9.36 8.25 -4.83
N GLY A 256 9.19 7.04 -5.36
CA GLY A 256 10.12 6.28 -6.18
C GLY A 256 10.05 4.79 -5.87
N VAL A 257 10.92 4.00 -6.49
CA VAL A 257 10.99 2.57 -6.25
C VAL A 257 11.42 2.29 -4.81
N ASN A 258 10.62 1.54 -4.06
CA ASN A 258 10.86 1.18 -2.66
C ASN A 258 10.38 -0.26 -2.39
N PRO A 259 11.07 -1.29 -2.90
CA PRO A 259 10.60 -2.67 -2.81
C PRO A 259 10.54 -3.15 -1.37
N HIS A 260 9.44 -3.83 -1.01
CA HIS A 260 9.26 -4.51 0.26
C HIS A 260 9.81 -5.94 0.15
N ILE A 261 10.98 -6.16 0.72
CA ILE A 261 11.76 -7.40 0.56
C ILE A 261 11.28 -8.47 1.54
N THR A 262 11.07 -9.68 1.01
CA THR A 262 10.60 -10.87 1.75
C THR A 262 11.63 -11.99 1.79
N SER A 263 12.70 -11.91 0.99
CA SER A 263 13.80 -12.87 0.97
C SER A 263 15.11 -12.19 0.60
N VAL A 264 16.18 -12.53 1.30
CA VAL A 264 17.57 -12.11 0.99
C VAL A 264 18.50 -13.30 1.13
N THR A 265 19.34 -13.53 0.11
CA THR A 265 20.39 -14.52 0.13
C THR A 265 21.72 -13.91 -0.28
N VAL A 266 22.80 -14.27 0.40
CA VAL A 266 24.16 -13.88 0.00
C VAL A 266 24.61 -14.76 -1.15
N ALA A 267 24.97 -14.14 -2.28
CA ALA A 267 25.47 -14.87 -3.44
C ALA A 267 26.83 -15.51 -3.11
N GLN A 268 27.03 -16.75 -3.55
CA GLN A 268 28.26 -17.52 -3.30
C GLN A 268 29.34 -17.21 -4.34
#